data_abe8e5a1a641eaf45675a185c71a5487
#
_entry.id   abe8e5a1a641eaf45675a185c71a5487
#
_cell.length_a   1.000
_cell.length_b   1.000
_cell.length_c   1.000
_cell.angle_alpha   90.00
_cell.angle_beta   90.00
_cell.angle_gamma   90.00
#
_symmetry.space_group_name_H-M   'P 1'
#
loop_
_entity.id
_entity.type
_entity.pdbx_description
1 polymer ?
#
loop_
_entity_poly.entity_id
_entity_poly.type
_entity_poly.pdbx_seq_one_letter_code
_entity_poly.pdbx_strand_id
1 'polypeptide(L)'
;MRKNFRIGLFAGAFVLALMPALRLSAGPGPAKHDDNNRQEIRHVLLISIDGMHAVDYENCVASNTCPTLAGLGHTGLTYTRTTTSRPSDSFPGLMALVTGGSPRTVGAFYDVAYDRVLAPPAADTGNGLVHGNCIVGVINGTQTEYEEGVEIDQSKVNGGGPYSPFDGGVLSIDPKKLERDPFNGCNPVYPWNFVRTNTIYGVIHAAGRFTAWSDKHPVYAVVSGPTGTTSPSNVDDYYAPEVNSNVVNIPGFKTANGKDCSNISANTNGDWTTDFDSIKCYDQLKVNAVVNWIKGKNHLGTANAPVPAIFGMNFQAVSVGQKLIENGVKGGYTDAAGDPTPSMAGEIAFVDASIGQMVTALKHQQLLDSTAIIITAKHGQSPIDTHRFFPIPGHSGTNGMPPSAVLAALLPASATSGLGLAEDDISQLWLTNSNDTATAVSMLEDNGTAVGLGQILYGASLTTIFNPPGVPNVPGPCCWLREGGEPRTPDIIVLPNVGVVYTGSTKKQSEHGGFAWDDTNVMLLVSNPDIRPRTIHSFVETAQVAPTILEFLGLDPDALDAVREEGTPVLPGLFESDHE
;
A
#
# COMPACT_ATOMS: atom_id res chain seq x y z
N MET A 1 39.20 -63.40 -25.94
CA MET A 1 40.59 -63.34 -25.45
C MET A 1 40.62 -62.66 -24.09
N ARG A 2 41.09 -63.44 -23.13
CA ARG A 2 41.23 -63.04 -21.70
C ARG A 2 42.38 -62.03 -21.56
N LYS A 3 42.26 -61.08 -20.61
CA LYS A 3 43.39 -60.74 -19.71
C LYS A 3 42.86 -60.13 -18.42
N ASN A 4 43.04 -60.85 -17.35
CA ASN A 4 42.96 -60.44 -15.97
C ASN A 4 44.06 -59.43 -15.63
N PHE A 5 43.80 -58.47 -14.73
CA PHE A 5 44.85 -57.95 -13.86
C PHE A 5 44.36 -57.71 -12.43
N ARG A 6 45.26 -58.06 -11.52
CA ARG A 6 45.06 -58.34 -10.12
C ARG A 6 45.08 -57.10 -9.23
N ILE A 7 44.37 -57.25 -8.12
CA ILE A 7 44.30 -56.41 -6.92
C ILE A 7 45.68 -56.28 -6.26
N GLY A 8 46.01 -55.07 -5.81
CA GLY A 8 47.08 -54.79 -4.86
C GLY A 8 46.55 -53.91 -3.73
N LEU A 9 46.37 -54.54 -2.55
CA LEU A 9 46.10 -53.84 -1.28
C LEU A 9 47.39 -53.13 -0.81
N PHE A 10 47.31 -51.84 -0.55
CA PHE A 10 48.32 -51.14 0.28
C PHE A 10 47.59 -50.49 1.46
N ALA A 11 47.89 -51.01 2.65
CA ALA A 11 47.52 -50.36 3.90
C ALA A 11 48.52 -49.23 4.17
N GLY A 12 48.02 -48.02 4.18
CA GLY A 12 48.77 -46.84 4.59
C GLY A 12 48.14 -46.22 5.84
N ALA A 13 48.86 -46.25 6.92
CA ALA A 13 48.49 -45.64 8.20
C ALA A 13 48.47 -44.14 8.05
N PHE A 14 47.31 -43.51 8.31
CA PHE A 14 47.19 -42.05 8.40
C PHE A 14 47.48 -41.61 9.84
N VAL A 15 48.58 -40.90 9.98
CA VAL A 15 48.91 -40.15 11.21
C VAL A 15 48.08 -38.87 11.17
N LEU A 16 47.17 -38.71 12.13
CA LEU A 16 46.44 -37.45 12.35
C LEU A 16 47.41 -36.46 13.01
N ALA A 17 47.86 -35.46 12.22
CA ALA A 17 48.52 -34.29 12.76
C ALA A 17 47.42 -33.25 13.10
N LEU A 18 47.21 -32.97 14.38
CA LEU A 18 46.46 -31.83 14.87
C LEU A 18 47.21 -30.55 14.49
N MET A 19 46.68 -29.78 13.52
CA MET A 19 47.09 -28.40 13.34
C MET A 19 46.17 -27.50 14.17
N PRO A 20 46.72 -26.54 14.93
CA PRO A 20 45.88 -25.54 15.61
C PRO A 20 45.25 -24.60 14.58
N ALA A 21 43.92 -24.44 14.67
CA ALA A 21 43.19 -23.46 13.89
C ALA A 21 43.68 -22.05 14.21
N LEU A 22 44.42 -21.42 13.29
CA LEU A 22 44.63 -19.97 13.31
C LEU A 22 43.26 -19.32 13.09
N ARG A 23 42.74 -18.66 14.12
CA ARG A 23 41.66 -17.68 13.94
C ARG A 23 42.25 -16.52 13.16
N LEU A 24 41.93 -16.38 11.90
CA LEU A 24 42.03 -15.11 11.20
C LEU A 24 41.05 -14.16 11.91
N SER A 25 41.56 -13.21 12.68
CA SER A 25 40.83 -12.03 13.07
C SER A 25 40.54 -11.28 11.76
N ALA A 26 39.25 -11.09 11.43
CA ALA A 26 38.86 -10.13 10.41
C ALA A 26 39.53 -8.77 10.78
N GLY A 27 40.35 -8.26 9.89
CA GLY A 27 40.88 -6.91 10.01
C GLY A 27 39.73 -5.91 10.05
N PRO A 28 39.96 -4.72 10.63
CA PRO A 28 38.95 -3.67 10.60
C PRO A 28 38.58 -3.43 9.13
N GLY A 29 37.27 -3.51 8.84
CA GLY A 29 36.72 -3.10 7.54
C GLY A 29 37.19 -1.67 7.22
N PRO A 30 37.11 -1.26 5.94
CA PRO A 30 37.53 0.06 5.55
C PRO A 30 36.86 1.10 6.45
N ALA A 31 37.68 1.97 7.04
CA ALA A 31 37.22 3.05 7.90
C ALA A 31 36.17 3.84 7.12
N LYS A 32 34.95 3.91 7.65
CA LYS A 32 33.95 4.85 7.16
C LYS A 32 34.59 6.23 7.22
N HIS A 33 34.67 6.92 6.10
CA HIS A 33 35.08 8.31 6.08
C HIS A 33 34.14 9.08 6.99
N ASP A 34 34.66 9.64 8.03
CA ASP A 34 34.03 10.62 8.90
C ASP A 34 33.68 11.88 8.09
N ASP A 35 32.46 11.94 7.62
CA ASP A 35 31.81 13.20 7.27
C ASP A 35 31.27 13.78 8.59
N ASN A 36 32.20 14.43 9.34
CA ASN A 36 32.08 14.77 10.75
C ASN A 36 31.03 15.85 11.08
N ASN A 37 29.95 16.05 10.29
CA ASN A 37 28.94 17.08 10.57
C ASN A 37 27.48 16.71 10.21
N ARG A 38 27.19 15.55 9.62
CA ARG A 38 25.79 15.15 9.40
C ARG A 38 25.25 14.46 10.64
N GLN A 39 24.11 14.93 11.14
CA GLN A 39 23.46 14.26 12.27
C GLN A 39 22.92 12.90 11.82
N GLU A 40 23.19 11.87 12.62
CA GLU A 40 22.68 10.50 12.36
C GLU A 40 21.15 10.51 12.33
N ILE A 41 20.55 10.00 11.25
CA ILE A 41 19.10 9.79 11.17
C ILE A 41 18.72 8.59 12.04
N ARG A 42 17.90 8.85 13.05
CA ARG A 42 17.43 7.85 14.01
C ARG A 42 15.95 7.53 13.85
N HIS A 43 15.24 8.38 13.16
CA HIS A 43 13.80 8.32 12.96
C HIS A 43 13.45 8.57 11.50
N VAL A 44 12.42 7.89 11.00
CA VAL A 44 11.80 8.19 9.72
C VAL A 44 10.31 8.41 9.95
N LEU A 45 9.80 9.56 9.52
CA LEU A 45 8.38 9.88 9.45
C LEU A 45 7.92 9.65 8.02
N LEU A 46 7.17 8.57 7.78
CA LEU A 46 6.59 8.22 6.48
C LEU A 46 5.13 8.70 6.43
N ILE A 47 4.83 9.61 5.51
CA ILE A 47 3.46 10.10 5.26
C ILE A 47 3.02 9.63 3.89
N SER A 48 1.90 8.91 3.85
CA SER A 48 1.17 8.56 2.64
C SER A 48 -0.09 9.42 2.55
N ILE A 49 -0.34 10.02 1.38
CA ILE A 49 -1.53 10.85 1.13
C ILE A 49 -2.26 10.24 -0.05
N ASP A 50 -3.32 9.45 0.21
CA ASP A 50 -4.06 8.79 -0.87
C ASP A 50 -4.58 9.81 -1.89
N GLY A 51 -4.33 9.51 -3.16
CA GLY A 51 -4.71 10.35 -4.28
C GLY A 51 -3.78 11.53 -4.60
N MET A 52 -2.76 11.84 -3.79
CA MET A 52 -1.92 13.03 -3.97
C MET A 52 -0.98 12.89 -5.18
N HIS A 53 -1.32 13.56 -6.28
CA HIS A 53 -0.49 13.60 -7.49
C HIS A 53 0.74 14.51 -7.32
N ALA A 54 1.73 14.32 -8.18
CA ALA A 54 2.85 15.26 -8.27
C ALA A 54 2.37 16.68 -8.63
N VAL A 55 1.38 16.80 -9.52
CA VAL A 55 0.80 18.10 -9.94
C VAL A 55 0.09 18.81 -8.80
N ASP A 56 -0.51 18.11 -7.84
CA ASP A 56 -1.14 18.74 -6.67
C ASP A 56 -0.10 19.46 -5.81
N TYR A 57 1.06 18.82 -5.61
CA TYR A 57 2.17 19.44 -4.91
C TYR A 57 2.71 20.65 -5.68
N GLU A 58 2.94 20.51 -6.99
CA GLU A 58 3.45 21.59 -7.83
C GLU A 58 2.51 22.80 -7.82
N ASN A 59 1.20 22.58 -8.01
CA ASN A 59 0.19 23.62 -8.03
C ASN A 59 0.02 24.31 -6.67
N CYS A 60 0.01 23.55 -5.57
CA CYS A 60 -0.16 24.16 -4.24
C CYS A 60 1.08 24.96 -3.81
N VAL A 61 2.29 24.54 -4.19
CA VAL A 61 3.53 25.29 -3.96
C VAL A 61 3.53 26.57 -4.81
N ALA A 62 3.19 26.48 -6.09
CA ALA A 62 3.15 27.63 -7.00
C ALA A 62 2.11 28.67 -6.57
N SER A 63 0.97 28.24 -6.03
CA SER A 63 -0.10 29.11 -5.54
C SER A 63 0.10 29.59 -4.09
N ASN A 64 1.17 29.13 -3.39
CA ASN A 64 1.44 29.40 -1.97
C ASN A 64 0.30 28.95 -1.02
N THR A 65 -0.40 27.86 -1.34
CA THR A 65 -1.50 27.33 -0.53
C THR A 65 -1.09 26.19 0.41
N CYS A 66 0.14 25.65 0.26
CA CYS A 66 0.72 24.59 1.11
C CYS A 66 2.10 24.99 1.68
N PRO A 67 2.14 25.93 2.64
CA PRO A 67 3.39 26.49 3.15
C PRO A 67 4.29 25.47 3.86
N THR A 68 3.72 24.42 4.47
CA THR A 68 4.50 23.37 5.13
C THR A 68 5.22 22.51 4.10
N LEU A 69 4.51 22.01 3.10
CA LEU A 69 5.08 21.20 2.02
C LEU A 69 6.13 21.98 1.23
N ALA A 70 5.84 23.26 0.93
CA ALA A 70 6.81 24.17 0.31
C ALA A 70 8.08 24.33 1.17
N GLY A 71 7.90 24.53 2.49
CA GLY A 71 9.00 24.64 3.44
C GLY A 71 9.88 23.39 3.51
N LEU A 72 9.26 22.20 3.48
CA LEU A 72 9.97 20.92 3.45
C LEU A 72 10.72 20.74 2.12
N GLY A 73 10.17 21.21 1.00
CA GLY A 73 10.87 21.21 -0.29
C GLY A 73 12.15 22.07 -0.27
N HIS A 74 12.21 23.11 0.56
CA HIS A 74 13.42 23.92 0.73
C HIS A 74 14.50 23.27 1.62
N THR A 75 14.20 22.15 2.24
CA THR A 75 15.14 21.33 3.03
C THR A 75 15.12 19.88 2.58
N GLY A 76 14.96 19.62 1.28
CA GLY A 76 14.81 18.26 0.80
C GLY A 76 14.92 18.09 -0.70
N LEU A 77 14.70 16.87 -1.15
CA LEU A 77 14.63 16.48 -2.55
C LEU A 77 13.18 16.28 -2.98
N THR A 78 12.78 16.94 -4.05
CA THR A 78 11.48 16.73 -4.71
C THR A 78 11.68 15.90 -5.97
N TYR A 79 10.92 14.82 -6.13
CA TYR A 79 10.97 13.93 -7.29
C TYR A 79 9.73 14.19 -8.17
N THR A 80 9.94 14.67 -9.41
CA THR A 80 8.83 15.11 -10.28
C THR A 80 8.28 13.99 -11.18
N ARG A 81 8.95 12.84 -11.23
CA ARG A 81 8.59 11.70 -12.10
C ARG A 81 8.53 10.41 -11.30
N THR A 82 7.79 10.47 -10.20
CA THR A 82 7.55 9.29 -9.36
C THR A 82 6.36 8.52 -9.88
N THR A 83 6.51 7.21 -10.02
CA THR A 83 5.40 6.30 -10.27
C THR A 83 5.15 5.42 -9.06
N THR A 84 3.87 5.19 -8.75
CA THR A 84 3.50 4.17 -7.78
C THR A 84 3.38 2.79 -8.43
N SER A 85 2.95 1.78 -7.66
CA SER A 85 2.70 0.42 -8.15
C SER A 85 1.68 0.39 -9.28
N ARG A 86 1.67 -0.70 -10.04
CA ARG A 86 0.66 -1.02 -11.04
C ARG A 86 0.12 -2.41 -10.75
N PRO A 87 -1.16 -2.53 -10.41
CA PRO A 87 -2.22 -1.48 -10.31
C PRO A 87 -1.90 -0.40 -9.28
N SER A 88 -2.44 0.80 -9.53
CA SER A 88 -2.29 1.97 -8.64
C SER A 88 -3.40 2.00 -7.60
N ASP A 89 -3.33 1.06 -6.68
CA ASP A 89 -4.33 0.84 -5.64
C ASP A 89 -3.71 0.90 -4.25
N SER A 90 -4.55 1.11 -3.22
CA SER A 90 -4.12 1.30 -1.82
C SER A 90 -3.28 0.13 -1.30
N PHE A 91 -3.70 -1.12 -1.59
CA PHE A 91 -3.04 -2.30 -1.03
C PHE A 91 -1.67 -2.57 -1.67
N PRO A 92 -1.55 -2.75 -3.02
CA PRO A 92 -0.24 -2.89 -3.66
C PRO A 92 0.63 -1.63 -3.52
N GLY A 93 0.05 -0.43 -3.49
CA GLY A 93 0.79 0.82 -3.30
C GLY A 93 1.43 0.91 -1.93
N LEU A 94 0.71 0.57 -0.85
CA LEU A 94 1.29 0.49 0.49
C LEU A 94 2.39 -0.57 0.56
N MET A 95 2.13 -1.74 -0.05
CA MET A 95 3.13 -2.81 -0.05
C MET A 95 4.41 -2.39 -0.77
N ALA A 96 4.33 -1.69 -1.90
CA ALA A 96 5.51 -1.14 -2.57
C ALA A 96 6.32 -0.23 -1.62
N LEU A 97 5.65 0.66 -0.88
CA LEU A 97 6.28 1.59 0.07
C LEU A 97 7.01 0.90 1.23
N VAL A 98 6.55 -0.27 1.66
CA VAL A 98 7.08 -0.92 2.87
C VAL A 98 7.88 -2.20 2.60
N THR A 99 7.83 -2.75 1.38
CA THR A 99 8.59 -3.96 1.01
C THR A 99 9.68 -3.69 -0.02
N GLY A 100 9.53 -2.64 -0.83
CA GLY A 100 10.39 -2.36 -1.96
C GLY A 100 10.14 -3.23 -3.18
N GLY A 101 8.99 -3.93 -3.24
CA GLY A 101 8.66 -4.87 -4.30
C GLY A 101 7.37 -4.58 -5.06
N SER A 102 7.24 -5.25 -6.20
CA SER A 102 6.06 -5.23 -7.06
C SER A 102 4.96 -6.18 -6.57
N PRO A 103 3.72 -6.01 -7.07
CA PRO A 103 2.60 -6.89 -6.73
C PRO A 103 2.88 -8.38 -6.91
N ARG A 104 3.68 -8.76 -7.91
CA ARG A 104 4.02 -10.15 -8.16
C ARG A 104 4.87 -10.77 -7.05
N THR A 105 5.92 -10.08 -6.64
CA THR A 105 6.84 -10.57 -5.60
C THR A 105 6.14 -10.58 -4.24
N VAL A 106 5.38 -9.52 -3.95
CA VAL A 106 4.68 -9.37 -2.68
C VAL A 106 3.42 -10.23 -2.59
N GLY A 107 2.74 -10.49 -3.72
CA GLY A 107 1.49 -11.24 -3.80
C GLY A 107 0.24 -10.41 -3.50
N ALA A 108 0.33 -9.07 -3.58
CA ALA A 108 -0.77 -8.14 -3.38
C ALA A 108 -1.04 -7.38 -4.70
N PHE A 109 -2.08 -7.79 -5.44
CA PHE A 109 -2.40 -7.22 -6.75
C PHE A 109 -3.44 -6.11 -6.70
N TYR A 110 -4.32 -6.14 -5.71
CA TYR A 110 -5.37 -5.16 -5.47
C TYR A 110 -5.91 -5.34 -4.05
N ASP A 111 -6.73 -4.42 -3.56
CA ASP A 111 -7.46 -4.55 -2.30
C ASP A 111 -8.48 -5.68 -2.35
N VAL A 112 -9.20 -5.79 -3.47
CA VAL A 112 -10.08 -6.91 -3.80
C VAL A 112 -9.44 -7.74 -4.92
N ALA A 113 -9.17 -9.02 -4.66
CA ALA A 113 -8.52 -9.92 -5.59
C ALA A 113 -9.15 -11.32 -5.52
N TYR A 114 -8.66 -12.24 -6.34
CA TYR A 114 -9.04 -13.65 -6.26
C TYR A 114 -7.81 -14.51 -6.06
N ASP A 115 -7.80 -15.29 -4.98
CA ASP A 115 -6.77 -16.29 -4.74
C ASP A 115 -7.30 -17.68 -5.11
N ARG A 116 -6.63 -18.34 -6.05
CA ARG A 116 -7.06 -19.65 -6.56
C ARG A 116 -6.79 -20.81 -5.59
N VAL A 117 -6.02 -20.57 -4.54
CA VAL A 117 -5.59 -21.59 -3.58
C VAL A 117 -6.44 -21.54 -2.31
N LEU A 118 -6.68 -20.35 -1.78
CA LEU A 118 -7.37 -20.17 -0.52
C LEU A 118 -8.83 -20.63 -0.60
N ALA A 119 -9.37 -20.97 0.55
CA ALA A 119 -10.76 -21.35 0.73
C ALA A 119 -11.57 -20.17 1.30
N PRO A 120 -12.89 -20.11 1.01
CA PRO A 120 -13.77 -19.08 1.53
C PRO A 120 -13.73 -18.97 3.05
N PRO A 121 -14.13 -17.82 3.63
CA PRO A 121 -14.25 -17.63 5.06
C PRO A 121 -15.21 -18.63 5.72
N ALA A 122 -15.17 -18.73 7.05
CA ALA A 122 -16.06 -19.58 7.83
C ALA A 122 -17.42 -18.92 8.14
N ALA A 123 -17.52 -17.61 7.99
CA ALA A 123 -18.74 -16.81 8.15
C ALA A 123 -18.87 -15.84 6.98
N ASP A 124 -20.10 -15.45 6.65
CA ASP A 124 -20.37 -14.45 5.62
C ASP A 124 -19.71 -13.10 5.99
N THR A 125 -19.16 -12.45 5.01
CA THR A 125 -18.64 -11.09 5.12
C THR A 125 -19.71 -10.05 4.95
N GLY A 126 -19.97 -9.05 5.40
CA GLY A 126 -21.15 -8.16 5.30
C GLY A 126 -21.44 -7.58 3.92
N ASN A 127 -20.58 -7.82 2.94
CA ASN A 127 -20.65 -7.25 1.59
C ASN A 127 -20.89 -8.26 0.48
N GLY A 128 -21.20 -9.50 0.84
CA GLY A 128 -21.72 -10.49 -0.09
C GLY A 128 -20.83 -11.70 -0.35
N LEU A 129 -19.59 -11.74 0.15
CA LEU A 129 -18.81 -12.97 0.12
C LEU A 129 -19.43 -13.98 1.08
N VAL A 130 -19.87 -15.11 0.54
CA VAL A 130 -20.57 -16.15 1.28
C VAL A 130 -19.55 -17.14 1.84
N HIS A 131 -19.78 -17.56 3.09
CA HIS A 131 -18.96 -18.60 3.73
C HIS A 131 -18.96 -19.89 2.89
N GLY A 132 -17.91 -20.68 3.01
CA GLY A 132 -17.80 -21.94 2.28
C GLY A 132 -17.04 -23.02 3.06
N ASN A 133 -16.89 -24.17 2.44
CA ASN A 133 -16.12 -25.26 3.03
C ASN A 133 -14.63 -25.05 2.77
N CYS A 134 -13.80 -25.44 3.74
CA CYS A 134 -12.38 -25.64 3.54
C CYS A 134 -12.06 -27.10 3.82
N ILE A 135 -11.39 -27.77 2.88
CA ILE A 135 -10.95 -29.15 3.00
C ILE A 135 -9.43 -29.17 2.95
N VAL A 136 -8.81 -29.69 3.98
CA VAL A 136 -7.34 -29.75 4.08
C VAL A 136 -6.75 -30.45 2.85
N GLY A 137 -5.79 -29.77 2.21
CA GLY A 137 -5.09 -30.28 1.01
C GLY A 137 -5.88 -30.09 -0.29
N VAL A 138 -7.04 -29.45 -0.29
CA VAL A 138 -7.86 -29.23 -1.49
C VAL A 138 -7.91 -27.72 -1.81
N ILE A 139 -7.53 -27.38 -3.04
CA ILE A 139 -7.63 -26.03 -3.58
C ILE A 139 -9.10 -25.69 -3.80
N ASN A 140 -9.52 -24.48 -3.38
CA ASN A 140 -10.88 -24.00 -3.53
C ASN A 140 -10.98 -22.83 -4.52
N GLY A 141 -10.20 -21.79 -4.30
CA GLY A 141 -10.36 -20.47 -4.87
C GLY A 141 -11.41 -19.64 -4.14
N THR A 142 -11.07 -18.42 -3.78
CA THR A 142 -11.98 -17.46 -3.15
C THR A 142 -11.57 -16.04 -3.48
N GLN A 143 -12.51 -15.12 -3.40
CA GLN A 143 -12.24 -13.70 -3.37
C GLN A 143 -11.54 -13.36 -2.05
N THR A 144 -10.57 -12.45 -2.10
CA THR A 144 -9.87 -11.86 -0.97
C THR A 144 -10.17 -10.37 -0.93
N GLU A 145 -10.39 -9.81 0.24
CA GLU A 145 -10.73 -8.40 0.37
C GLU A 145 -10.17 -7.86 1.68
N TYR A 146 -9.05 -7.15 1.56
CA TYR A 146 -8.29 -6.68 2.71
C TYR A 146 -8.37 -5.16 2.92
N GLU A 147 -9.15 -4.43 2.15
CA GLU A 147 -9.26 -2.99 2.31
C GLU A 147 -10.59 -2.54 2.93
N GLU A 148 -11.71 -3.05 2.46
CA GLU A 148 -13.05 -2.52 2.75
C GLU A 148 -13.57 -2.79 4.17
N GLY A 149 -12.75 -3.37 5.04
CA GLY A 149 -13.14 -3.63 6.43
C GLY A 149 -14.20 -4.69 6.61
N VAL A 150 -14.36 -5.58 5.63
CA VAL A 150 -15.40 -6.63 5.63
C VAL A 150 -15.11 -7.76 6.61
N GLU A 151 -13.85 -7.96 6.97
CA GLU A 151 -13.37 -8.94 7.93
C GLU A 151 -13.56 -8.49 9.38
N ILE A 152 -14.15 -7.32 9.60
CA ILE A 152 -14.24 -6.71 10.93
C ILE A 152 -15.49 -7.16 11.68
N ASP A 153 -15.34 -7.37 12.97
CA ASP A 153 -16.42 -7.41 13.93
C ASP A 153 -16.82 -5.97 14.29
N GLN A 154 -17.84 -5.47 13.62
CA GLN A 154 -18.33 -4.10 13.81
C GLN A 154 -18.72 -3.76 15.26
N SER A 155 -19.02 -4.78 16.08
CA SER A 155 -19.31 -4.56 17.52
C SER A 155 -18.09 -4.11 18.33
N LYS A 156 -16.88 -4.30 17.78
CA LYS A 156 -15.61 -3.90 18.37
C LYS A 156 -15.06 -2.59 17.82
N VAL A 157 -15.77 -1.97 16.89
CA VAL A 157 -15.39 -0.70 16.27
C VAL A 157 -16.37 0.39 16.71
N ASN A 158 -15.86 1.49 17.23
CA ASN A 158 -16.69 2.62 17.69
C ASN A 158 -16.12 3.98 17.29
N GLY A 159 -15.54 4.07 16.10
CA GLY A 159 -14.99 5.30 15.57
C GLY A 159 -13.52 5.54 15.94
N GLY A 160 -12.84 4.55 16.55
CA GLY A 160 -11.43 4.66 16.87
C GLY A 160 -11.07 5.80 17.83
N GLY A 161 -12.05 6.37 18.51
CA GLY A 161 -11.82 7.45 19.45
C GLY A 161 -11.11 6.98 20.72
N PRO A 162 -10.48 7.87 21.50
CA PRO A 162 -9.69 7.52 22.69
C PRO A 162 -10.51 6.86 23.82
N TYR A 163 -11.82 6.82 23.67
CA TYR A 163 -12.74 6.19 24.62
C TYR A 163 -13.20 4.79 24.18
N SER A 164 -12.77 4.34 22.99
CA SER A 164 -13.06 2.99 22.53
C SER A 164 -12.17 1.97 23.25
N PRO A 165 -12.73 0.91 23.81
CA PRO A 165 -11.93 -0.18 24.37
C PRO A 165 -11.16 -0.95 23.28
N PHE A 166 -11.55 -0.81 22.02
CA PHE A 166 -10.95 -1.49 20.87
C PHE A 166 -10.25 -0.55 19.90
N ASP A 167 -10.47 0.77 20.01
CA ASP A 167 -9.88 1.88 19.26
C ASP A 167 -9.59 1.63 17.75
N GLY A 168 -10.36 0.73 17.13
CA GLY A 168 -10.20 0.36 15.73
C GLY A 168 -8.96 -0.50 15.43
N GLY A 169 -8.37 -1.13 16.44
CA GLY A 169 -7.17 -1.96 16.28
C GLY A 169 -7.46 -3.36 15.72
N VAL A 170 -6.38 -4.14 15.56
CA VAL A 170 -6.40 -5.51 15.01
C VAL A 170 -7.32 -6.48 15.76
N LEU A 171 -7.68 -6.18 17.01
CA LEU A 171 -8.64 -6.97 17.81
C LEU A 171 -10.07 -6.93 17.25
N SER A 172 -10.38 -5.99 16.37
CA SER A 172 -11.65 -5.95 15.64
C SER A 172 -11.70 -6.90 14.45
N ILE A 173 -10.58 -7.43 13.96
CA ILE A 173 -10.57 -8.43 12.89
C ILE A 173 -11.25 -9.71 13.40
N ASP A 174 -12.29 -10.17 12.68
CA ASP A 174 -12.97 -11.44 12.97
C ASP A 174 -12.31 -12.57 12.18
N PRO A 175 -11.59 -13.49 12.82
CA PRO A 175 -10.93 -14.59 12.11
C PRO A 175 -11.88 -15.53 11.36
N LYS A 176 -13.19 -15.49 11.64
CA LYS A 176 -14.18 -16.28 10.90
C LYS A 176 -14.52 -15.69 9.54
N LYS A 177 -14.24 -14.40 9.35
CA LYS A 177 -14.46 -13.68 8.11
C LYS A 177 -13.23 -13.63 7.21
N LEU A 178 -12.08 -14.14 7.68
CA LEU A 178 -10.86 -14.26 6.88
C LEU A 178 -10.91 -15.51 6.01
N GLU A 179 -10.27 -15.45 4.85
CA GLU A 179 -9.99 -16.58 4.00
C GLU A 179 -9.15 -17.62 4.76
N ARG A 180 -9.24 -18.88 4.33
CA ARG A 180 -8.61 -20.00 5.03
C ARG A 180 -7.61 -20.72 4.13
N ASP A 181 -6.46 -21.08 4.70
CA ASP A 181 -5.43 -21.81 3.98
C ASP A 181 -5.63 -23.34 4.09
N PRO A 182 -6.03 -24.03 3.00
CA PRO A 182 -6.24 -25.47 3.01
C PRO A 182 -4.93 -26.26 3.23
N PHE A 183 -3.77 -25.67 2.98
CA PHE A 183 -2.47 -26.30 3.19
C PHE A 183 -1.89 -26.02 4.57
N ASN A 184 -2.54 -25.15 5.34
CA ASN A 184 -2.23 -24.87 6.73
C ASN A 184 -3.41 -25.20 7.65
N GLY A 185 -3.99 -26.41 7.50
CA GLY A 185 -5.06 -26.90 8.37
C GLY A 185 -6.37 -26.11 8.31
N CYS A 186 -6.64 -25.37 7.24
CA CYS A 186 -7.78 -24.45 7.13
C CYS A 186 -7.78 -23.34 8.19
N ASN A 187 -6.62 -22.92 8.63
CA ASN A 187 -6.49 -21.76 9.52
C ASN A 187 -6.79 -20.47 8.76
N PRO A 188 -7.34 -19.44 9.43
CA PRO A 188 -7.56 -18.13 8.83
C PRO A 188 -6.21 -17.50 8.43
N VAL A 189 -6.20 -16.83 7.28
CA VAL A 189 -5.05 -16.09 6.78
C VAL A 189 -5.21 -14.64 7.20
N TYR A 190 -4.41 -14.22 8.17
CA TYR A 190 -4.39 -12.82 8.58
C TYR A 190 -3.70 -11.94 7.54
N PRO A 191 -4.07 -10.67 7.38
CA PRO A 191 -3.53 -9.78 6.34
C PRO A 191 -1.99 -9.75 6.27
N TRP A 192 -1.31 -9.71 7.40
CA TRP A 192 0.16 -9.73 7.46
C TRP A 192 0.79 -11.06 7.05
N ASN A 193 0.05 -12.17 7.12
CA ASN A 193 0.49 -13.47 6.63
C ASN A 193 0.02 -13.76 5.19
N PHE A 194 -0.80 -12.88 4.60
CA PHE A 194 -1.20 -12.96 3.21
C PHE A 194 -0.07 -12.56 2.27
N VAL A 195 0.68 -11.51 2.63
CA VAL A 195 1.84 -11.06 1.85
C VAL A 195 3.02 -12.03 2.05
N ARG A 196 3.90 -12.11 1.04
CA ARG A 196 4.94 -13.13 0.96
C ARG A 196 6.30 -12.68 1.43
N THR A 197 6.55 -11.38 1.38
CA THR A 197 7.84 -10.77 1.68
C THR A 197 7.78 -10.05 3.01
N ASN A 198 8.93 -9.94 3.67
CA ASN A 198 9.06 -9.10 4.84
C ASN A 198 8.92 -7.61 4.48
N THR A 199 8.81 -6.78 5.50
CA THR A 199 8.63 -5.34 5.37
C THR A 199 9.71 -4.59 6.16
N ILE A 200 9.83 -3.27 5.93
CA ILE A 200 10.67 -2.40 6.74
C ILE A 200 10.34 -2.51 8.24
N TYR A 201 9.07 -2.72 8.60
CA TYR A 201 8.66 -2.89 10.00
C TYR A 201 9.28 -4.15 10.59
N GLY A 202 9.25 -5.26 9.86
CA GLY A 202 9.89 -6.51 10.30
C GLY A 202 11.40 -6.36 10.47
N VAL A 203 12.08 -5.72 9.52
CA VAL A 203 13.54 -5.51 9.58
C VAL A 203 13.92 -4.58 10.75
N ILE A 204 13.22 -3.46 10.91
CA ILE A 204 13.49 -2.46 11.94
C ILE A 204 13.20 -3.02 13.35
N HIS A 205 12.06 -3.73 13.50
CA HIS A 205 11.70 -4.40 14.76
C HIS A 205 12.71 -5.48 15.14
N ALA A 206 13.16 -6.30 14.18
CA ALA A 206 14.21 -7.31 14.40
C ALA A 206 15.55 -6.69 14.81
N ALA A 207 15.83 -5.45 14.42
CA ALA A 207 16.97 -4.66 14.90
C ALA A 207 16.78 -4.09 16.32
N GLY A 208 15.67 -4.42 17.01
CA GLY A 208 15.35 -3.98 18.37
C GLY A 208 14.87 -2.53 18.45
N ARG A 209 14.38 -1.95 17.35
CA ARG A 209 13.89 -0.57 17.30
C ARG A 209 12.37 -0.54 17.31
N PHE A 210 11.79 0.44 18.00
CA PHE A 210 10.34 0.61 18.13
C PHE A 210 9.72 1.10 16.81
N THR A 211 8.56 0.55 16.44
CA THR A 211 7.86 0.79 15.18
C THR A 211 6.42 1.19 15.42
N ALA A 212 5.88 2.08 14.58
CA ALA A 212 4.48 2.50 14.69
C ALA A 212 3.88 2.87 13.33
N TRP A 213 2.58 2.59 13.13
CA TRP A 213 1.86 2.95 11.91
C TRP A 213 0.39 3.24 12.17
N SER A 214 -0.19 4.17 11.39
CA SER A 214 -1.64 4.45 11.41
C SER A 214 -2.23 4.47 10.00
N ASP A 215 -3.34 3.75 9.81
CA ASP A 215 -4.03 3.67 8.52
C ASP A 215 -5.56 3.73 8.68
N LYS A 216 -6.31 3.48 7.58
CA LYS A 216 -7.78 3.64 7.49
C LYS A 216 -8.58 2.42 7.94
N HIS A 217 -7.99 1.22 7.93
CA HIS A 217 -8.62 -0.03 8.33
C HIS A 217 -7.68 -0.88 9.20
N PRO A 218 -8.20 -1.68 10.13
CA PRO A 218 -7.38 -2.61 10.92
C PRO A 218 -6.55 -3.59 10.09
N VAL A 219 -7.05 -3.99 8.92
CA VAL A 219 -6.37 -4.92 8.00
C VAL A 219 -5.06 -4.36 7.42
N TYR A 220 -4.86 -3.05 7.44
CA TYR A 220 -3.58 -2.43 7.08
C TYR A 220 -2.43 -2.72 8.07
N ALA A 221 -2.70 -3.49 9.13
CA ALA A 221 -1.65 -4.16 9.90
C ALA A 221 -0.80 -5.12 9.03
N VAL A 222 -1.17 -5.33 7.77
CA VAL A 222 -0.36 -5.97 6.72
C VAL A 222 1.05 -5.39 6.64
N VAL A 223 1.26 -4.11 6.98
CA VAL A 223 2.60 -3.49 7.04
C VAL A 223 3.57 -4.22 7.98
N SER A 224 3.06 -4.99 8.94
CA SER A 224 3.88 -5.87 9.79
C SER A 224 4.68 -6.89 8.96
N GLY A 225 4.14 -7.32 7.81
CA GLY A 225 4.67 -8.46 7.07
C GLY A 225 4.48 -9.78 7.82
N PRO A 226 4.88 -10.91 7.21
CA PRO A 226 4.63 -12.23 7.75
C PRO A 226 5.25 -12.44 9.14
N THR A 227 4.40 -12.77 10.12
CA THR A 227 4.83 -13.17 11.47
C THR A 227 4.62 -14.65 11.73
N GLY A 228 3.86 -15.35 10.87
CA GLY A 228 3.42 -16.73 11.08
C GLY A 228 2.46 -16.91 12.27
N THR A 229 1.98 -15.81 12.84
CA THR A 229 1.10 -15.80 14.03
C THR A 229 -0.19 -15.00 13.76
N THR A 230 -1.09 -14.99 14.72
CA THR A 230 -2.32 -14.19 14.71
C THR A 230 -2.11 -12.75 15.20
N SER A 231 -0.87 -12.31 15.35
CA SER A 231 -0.52 -10.96 15.78
C SER A 231 0.45 -10.29 14.80
N PRO A 232 0.23 -9.02 14.43
CA PRO A 232 1.15 -8.23 13.61
C PRO A 232 2.31 -7.69 14.47
N SER A 233 3.08 -8.59 15.09
CA SER A 233 4.05 -8.27 16.15
C SER A 233 5.24 -7.43 15.73
N ASN A 234 5.41 -7.14 14.44
CA ASN A 234 6.48 -6.27 13.95
C ASN A 234 6.11 -4.79 13.96
N VAL A 235 4.86 -4.45 14.32
CA VAL A 235 4.44 -3.06 14.57
C VAL A 235 4.09 -2.93 16.05
N ASP A 236 4.94 -2.24 16.80
CA ASP A 236 4.83 -2.16 18.27
C ASP A 236 3.64 -1.30 18.72
N ASP A 237 3.28 -0.27 17.95
CA ASP A 237 2.10 0.56 18.21
C ASP A 237 1.33 0.81 16.91
N TYR A 238 0.30 0.00 16.68
CA TYR A 238 -0.56 0.09 15.51
C TYR A 238 -1.89 0.74 15.86
N TYR A 239 -2.26 1.79 15.10
CA TYR A 239 -3.51 2.51 15.27
C TYR A 239 -4.23 2.68 13.93
N ALA A 240 -5.33 1.99 13.74
CA ALA A 240 -6.15 2.12 12.54
C ALA A 240 -7.62 2.26 12.93
N PRO A 241 -8.09 3.49 13.14
CA PRO A 241 -9.51 3.75 13.32
C PRO A 241 -10.23 3.37 12.03
N GLU A 242 -11.28 2.53 12.15
CA GLU A 242 -12.04 2.09 10.99
C GLU A 242 -12.74 3.28 10.31
N VAL A 243 -12.49 3.50 9.02
CA VAL A 243 -13.11 4.59 8.27
C VAL A 243 -14.62 4.39 8.10
N ASN A 244 -15.09 3.15 8.13
CA ASN A 244 -16.50 2.79 8.14
C ASN A 244 -17.02 2.60 9.57
N SER A 245 -16.76 3.56 10.46
CA SER A 245 -17.14 3.54 11.86
C SER A 245 -18.28 4.52 12.18
N ASN A 246 -18.82 4.43 13.40
CA ASN A 246 -20.02 5.19 13.74
C ASN A 246 -19.75 6.55 14.40
N VAL A 247 -18.65 6.70 15.10
CA VAL A 247 -18.39 7.92 15.91
C VAL A 247 -16.92 8.32 15.84
N VAL A 248 -16.67 9.59 15.57
CA VAL A 248 -15.37 10.26 15.78
C VAL A 248 -15.54 11.28 16.92
N ASN A 249 -14.63 11.29 17.87
CA ASN A 249 -14.65 12.21 18.99
C ASN A 249 -13.28 12.84 19.24
N ILE A 250 -13.13 14.09 18.85
CA ILE A 250 -11.92 14.89 19.09
C ILE A 250 -12.33 16.19 19.77
N PRO A 251 -12.44 16.21 21.11
CA PRO A 251 -12.87 17.40 21.83
C PRO A 251 -11.96 18.60 21.56
N GLY A 252 -12.59 19.73 21.17
CA GLY A 252 -11.90 20.99 20.91
C GLY A 252 -11.26 21.14 19.54
N PHE A 253 -11.32 20.13 18.67
CA PHE A 253 -10.89 20.24 17.29
C PHE A 253 -12.05 20.68 16.39
N LYS A 254 -11.78 21.67 15.51
CA LYS A 254 -12.70 22.14 14.47
C LYS A 254 -11.98 22.21 13.14
N THR A 255 -12.68 21.79 12.09
CA THR A 255 -12.18 21.99 10.72
C THR A 255 -12.12 23.48 10.37
N ALA A 256 -11.42 23.84 9.31
CA ALA A 256 -11.34 25.22 8.82
C ALA A 256 -12.73 25.81 8.49
N ASN A 257 -13.67 24.96 8.04
CA ASN A 257 -15.05 25.34 7.77
C ASN A 257 -15.93 25.44 9.03
N GLY A 258 -15.34 25.18 10.21
CA GLY A 258 -16.00 25.32 11.51
C GLY A 258 -16.75 24.08 12.02
N LYS A 259 -16.68 22.93 11.33
CA LYS A 259 -17.27 21.67 11.83
C LYS A 259 -16.57 21.27 13.12
N ASP A 260 -17.33 21.11 14.18
CA ASP A 260 -16.84 20.61 15.47
C ASP A 260 -16.74 19.08 15.43
N CYS A 261 -15.54 18.56 15.66
CA CYS A 261 -15.28 17.12 15.61
C CYS A 261 -15.54 16.38 16.95
N SER A 262 -16.20 17.02 17.91
CA SER A 262 -16.58 16.42 19.18
C SER A 262 -17.85 15.58 19.03
N ASN A 263 -17.74 14.26 19.24
CA ASN A 263 -18.86 13.30 19.19
C ASN A 263 -19.69 13.38 17.89
N ILE A 264 -19.04 13.51 16.75
CA ILE A 264 -19.74 13.47 15.46
C ILE A 264 -20.06 12.03 15.08
N SER A 265 -21.26 11.84 14.51
CA SER A 265 -21.65 10.56 13.90
C SER A 265 -21.48 10.65 12.38
N ALA A 266 -21.12 9.54 11.76
CA ALA A 266 -21.09 9.45 10.31
C ALA A 266 -22.48 9.71 9.71
N ASN A 267 -22.53 10.43 8.60
CA ASN A 267 -23.78 10.86 7.98
C ASN A 267 -24.58 9.71 7.36
N THR A 268 -23.90 8.65 6.91
CA THR A 268 -24.53 7.53 6.22
C THR A 268 -23.83 6.23 6.60
N ASN A 269 -24.52 5.36 7.30
CA ASN A 269 -24.09 3.99 7.60
C ASN A 269 -22.66 3.80 8.14
N GLY A 270 -22.09 4.84 8.75
CA GLY A 270 -20.75 4.79 9.31
C GLY A 270 -19.60 5.10 8.33
N ASP A 271 -19.87 5.67 7.17
CA ASP A 271 -18.85 5.96 6.17
C ASP A 271 -18.41 7.44 6.22
N TRP A 272 -17.16 7.69 6.63
CA TRP A 272 -16.58 9.03 6.77
C TRP A 272 -16.14 9.63 5.42
N THR A 273 -16.11 8.85 4.34
CA THR A 273 -15.69 9.31 3.00
C THR A 273 -16.80 10.05 2.24
N THR A 274 -17.97 10.21 2.85
CA THR A 274 -19.15 10.82 2.21
C THR A 274 -19.36 12.29 2.54
N ASP A 275 -18.43 12.92 3.25
CA ASP A 275 -18.52 14.33 3.70
C ASP A 275 -17.10 14.94 3.78
N PHE A 276 -16.85 16.05 3.08
CA PHE A 276 -15.53 16.69 3.02
C PHE A 276 -14.98 17.15 4.38
N ASP A 277 -15.83 17.59 5.31
CA ASP A 277 -15.35 18.00 6.62
C ASP A 277 -15.24 16.83 7.59
N SER A 278 -16.07 15.81 7.45
CA SER A 278 -16.03 14.60 8.31
C SER A 278 -14.77 13.80 8.10
N ILE A 279 -14.27 13.69 6.87
CA ILE A 279 -13.02 12.97 6.61
C ILE A 279 -11.80 13.67 7.25
N LYS A 280 -11.82 15.00 7.35
CA LYS A 280 -10.80 15.78 8.09
C LYS A 280 -10.84 15.46 9.59
N CYS A 281 -12.03 15.35 10.18
CA CYS A 281 -12.17 14.93 11.57
C CYS A 281 -11.62 13.51 11.78
N TYR A 282 -11.91 12.62 10.85
CA TYR A 282 -11.40 11.25 10.88
C TYR A 282 -9.87 11.21 10.77
N ASP A 283 -9.29 11.87 9.79
CA ASP A 283 -7.83 11.93 9.61
C ASP A 283 -7.11 12.57 10.80
N GLN A 284 -7.74 13.53 11.48
CA GLN A 284 -7.16 14.15 12.68
C GLN A 284 -6.92 13.15 13.82
N LEU A 285 -7.68 12.04 13.90
CA LEU A 285 -7.38 10.95 14.86
C LEU A 285 -5.97 10.41 14.64
N LYS A 286 -5.63 10.12 13.39
CA LYS A 286 -4.33 9.57 12.99
C LYS A 286 -3.21 10.62 13.15
N VAL A 287 -3.49 11.89 12.85
CA VAL A 287 -2.56 13.00 13.10
C VAL A 287 -2.21 13.08 14.59
N ASN A 288 -3.21 12.96 15.47
CA ASN A 288 -2.99 12.96 16.92
C ASN A 288 -2.11 11.80 17.36
N ALA A 289 -2.30 10.59 16.79
CA ALA A 289 -1.46 9.43 17.08
C ALA A 289 0.01 9.69 16.71
N VAL A 290 0.29 10.21 15.51
CA VAL A 290 1.65 10.56 15.06
C VAL A 290 2.28 11.61 15.97
N VAL A 291 1.53 12.66 16.34
CA VAL A 291 2.02 13.71 17.26
C VAL A 291 2.30 13.14 18.66
N ASN A 292 1.52 12.16 19.12
CA ASN A 292 1.76 11.48 20.40
C ASN A 292 3.04 10.64 20.33
N TRP A 293 3.28 9.88 19.25
CA TRP A 293 4.53 9.13 19.07
C TRP A 293 5.76 10.05 19.07
N ILE A 294 5.69 11.20 18.38
CA ILE A 294 6.77 12.21 18.41
C ILE A 294 7.04 12.68 19.85
N LYS A 295 6.00 12.78 20.70
CA LYS A 295 6.12 13.17 22.12
C LYS A 295 6.57 12.04 23.05
N GLY A 296 6.93 10.87 22.53
CA GLY A 296 7.32 9.71 23.33
C GLY A 296 6.14 9.11 24.11
N LYS A 297 4.96 9.04 23.45
CA LYS A 297 3.73 8.45 23.99
C LYS A 297 3.20 7.36 23.06
N ASN A 298 2.30 6.50 23.57
CA ASN A 298 1.48 5.63 22.74
C ASN A 298 0.51 6.46 21.90
N HIS A 299 -0.11 5.86 20.86
CA HIS A 299 -1.03 6.55 19.94
C HIS A 299 -2.14 7.34 20.67
N LEU A 300 -2.66 6.86 21.80
CA LEU A 300 -3.67 7.57 22.61
C LEU A 300 -3.12 8.72 23.46
N GLY A 301 -1.79 8.85 23.59
CA GLY A 301 -1.15 9.84 24.46
C GLY A 301 -1.26 9.55 25.97
N THR A 302 -1.75 8.36 26.36
CA THR A 302 -2.05 7.99 27.75
C THR A 302 -0.91 7.34 28.50
N ALA A 303 0.06 6.76 27.77
CA ALA A 303 1.24 6.10 28.36
C ALA A 303 2.52 6.56 27.67
N ASN A 304 3.66 6.48 28.38
CA ASN A 304 4.96 6.70 27.77
C ASN A 304 5.33 5.53 26.86
N ALA A 305 5.91 5.82 25.71
CA ALA A 305 6.46 4.87 24.77
C ALA A 305 7.76 5.43 24.16
N PRO A 306 8.66 4.60 23.64
CA PRO A 306 9.79 5.10 22.85
C PRO A 306 9.31 5.90 21.64
N VAL A 307 10.06 6.91 21.20
CA VAL A 307 9.84 7.51 19.87
C VAL A 307 10.22 6.46 18.82
N PRO A 308 9.33 6.11 17.88
CA PRO A 308 9.62 5.02 16.95
C PRO A 308 10.75 5.36 15.98
N ALA A 309 11.50 4.35 15.53
CA ALA A 309 12.50 4.51 14.47
C ALA A 309 11.82 4.67 13.09
N ILE A 310 10.69 3.99 12.89
CA ILE A 310 9.77 4.20 11.75
C ILE A 310 8.38 4.44 12.28
N PHE A 311 7.75 5.49 11.84
CA PHE A 311 6.35 5.81 12.16
C PHE A 311 5.74 6.67 11.07
N GLY A 312 4.43 6.73 11.05
CA GLY A 312 3.72 7.55 10.08
C GLY A 312 2.26 7.21 9.97
N MET A 313 1.63 7.73 8.93
CA MET A 313 0.21 7.51 8.68
C MET A 313 -0.15 7.65 7.22
N ASN A 314 -1.37 7.19 6.93
CA ASN A 314 -2.03 7.42 5.66
C ASN A 314 -3.16 8.44 5.83
N PHE A 315 -3.21 9.46 4.95
CA PHE A 315 -4.30 10.42 4.84
C PHE A 315 -5.35 9.98 3.81
N GLN A 316 -6.63 10.22 4.11
CA GLN A 316 -7.76 9.98 3.20
C GLN A 316 -8.37 11.26 2.63
N ALA A 317 -8.13 12.40 3.25
CA ALA A 317 -8.78 13.66 2.91
C ALA A 317 -8.62 14.03 1.42
N VAL A 318 -7.41 13.91 0.84
CA VAL A 318 -7.16 14.28 -0.56
C VAL A 318 -7.87 13.33 -1.52
N SER A 319 -7.86 12.02 -1.28
CA SER A 319 -8.61 11.05 -2.09
C SER A 319 -10.12 11.35 -2.10
N VAL A 320 -10.69 11.64 -0.92
CA VAL A 320 -12.10 12.08 -0.82
C VAL A 320 -12.31 13.41 -1.53
N GLY A 321 -11.38 14.36 -1.35
CA GLY A 321 -11.40 15.66 -2.02
C GLY A 321 -11.47 15.56 -3.53
N GLN A 322 -10.85 14.54 -4.12
CA GLN A 322 -10.87 14.33 -5.57
C GLN A 322 -12.16 13.71 -6.06
N LYS A 323 -12.60 12.61 -5.42
CA LYS A 323 -13.67 11.78 -5.99
C LYS A 323 -15.08 12.17 -5.57
N LEU A 324 -15.26 12.84 -4.43
CA LEU A 324 -16.58 13.04 -3.85
C LEU A 324 -17.40 14.12 -4.57
N ILE A 325 -18.69 13.80 -4.76
CA ILE A 325 -19.74 14.78 -5.07
C ILE A 325 -20.69 14.81 -3.87
N GLU A 326 -20.56 15.84 -3.02
CA GLU A 326 -21.37 16.00 -1.81
C GLU A 326 -22.49 17.03 -2.05
N ASN A 327 -23.76 16.61 -2.01
CA ASN A 327 -24.92 17.49 -2.18
C ASN A 327 -24.85 18.40 -3.44
N GLY A 328 -24.25 17.88 -4.52
CA GLY A 328 -24.03 18.62 -5.77
C GLY A 328 -22.77 19.49 -5.80
N VAL A 329 -22.04 19.59 -4.68
CA VAL A 329 -20.71 20.22 -4.64
C VAL A 329 -19.68 19.19 -5.08
N LYS A 330 -18.92 19.53 -6.12
CA LYS A 330 -17.88 18.65 -6.66
C LYS A 330 -16.54 18.92 -5.99
N GLY A 331 -15.84 17.84 -5.65
CA GLY A 331 -14.41 17.85 -5.43
C GLY A 331 -13.62 17.84 -6.75
N GLY A 332 -12.39 17.34 -6.72
CA GLY A 332 -11.52 17.21 -7.89
C GLY A 332 -11.01 18.53 -8.44
N TYR A 333 -10.92 18.59 -9.76
CA TYR A 333 -10.23 19.68 -10.45
C TYR A 333 -11.17 20.46 -11.36
N THR A 334 -10.80 21.71 -11.65
CA THR A 334 -11.56 22.60 -12.55
C THR A 334 -11.15 22.44 -14.00
N ASP A 335 -9.95 21.87 -14.25
CA ASP A 335 -9.39 21.67 -15.59
C ASP A 335 -8.35 20.54 -15.63
N ALA A 336 -7.83 20.27 -16.82
CA ALA A 336 -6.81 19.24 -17.08
C ALA A 336 -5.39 19.60 -16.56
N ALA A 337 -5.17 20.83 -16.10
CA ALA A 337 -3.91 21.24 -15.47
C ALA A 337 -3.85 20.88 -14.00
N GLY A 338 -4.95 20.34 -13.45
CA GLY A 338 -5.05 19.96 -12.05
C GLY A 338 -5.29 21.12 -11.11
N ASP A 339 -5.89 22.22 -11.60
CA ASP A 339 -6.32 23.32 -10.73
C ASP A 339 -7.44 22.84 -9.80
N PRO A 340 -7.25 22.81 -8.48
CA PRO A 340 -8.20 22.20 -7.57
C PRO A 340 -9.48 23.02 -7.43
N THR A 341 -10.62 22.33 -7.28
CA THR A 341 -11.85 22.98 -6.79
C THR A 341 -11.65 23.51 -5.37
N PRO A 342 -12.52 24.42 -4.87
CA PRO A 342 -12.43 24.88 -3.47
C PRO A 342 -12.49 23.75 -2.44
N SER A 343 -13.27 22.68 -2.68
CA SER A 343 -13.33 21.51 -1.81
C SER A 343 -11.99 20.78 -1.80
N MET A 344 -11.44 20.47 -2.97
CA MET A 344 -10.13 19.80 -3.09
C MET A 344 -8.99 20.64 -2.50
N ALA A 345 -8.96 21.93 -2.76
CA ALA A 345 -7.99 22.84 -2.17
C ALA A 345 -8.06 22.85 -0.62
N GLY A 346 -9.27 22.75 -0.07
CA GLY A 346 -9.50 22.62 1.37
C GLY A 346 -8.95 21.33 1.98
N GLU A 347 -8.97 20.23 1.22
CA GLU A 347 -8.39 18.95 1.65
C GLU A 347 -6.85 19.01 1.64
N ILE A 348 -6.26 19.56 0.59
CA ILE A 348 -4.79 19.75 0.50
C ILE A 348 -4.31 20.66 1.63
N ALA A 349 -5.01 21.77 1.89
CA ALA A 349 -4.67 22.71 2.96
C ALA A 349 -4.76 22.06 4.36
N PHE A 350 -5.75 21.17 4.58
CA PHE A 350 -5.86 20.42 5.82
C PHE A 350 -4.67 19.47 6.01
N VAL A 351 -4.28 18.74 4.97
CA VAL A 351 -3.11 17.84 5.02
C VAL A 351 -1.83 18.63 5.27
N ASP A 352 -1.61 19.72 4.56
CA ASP A 352 -0.45 20.61 4.78
C ASP A 352 -0.35 21.11 6.23
N ALA A 353 -1.47 21.60 6.78
CA ALA A 353 -1.53 22.06 8.16
C ALA A 353 -1.28 20.92 9.18
N SER A 354 -1.77 19.71 8.89
CA SER A 354 -1.57 18.53 9.72
C SER A 354 -0.09 18.09 9.74
N ILE A 355 0.57 18.09 8.59
CA ILE A 355 2.02 17.84 8.50
C ILE A 355 2.76 18.96 9.25
N GLY A 356 2.30 20.19 9.20
CA GLY A 356 2.82 21.32 9.98
C GLY A 356 2.76 21.09 11.49
N GLN A 357 1.71 20.43 12.00
CA GLN A 357 1.61 20.01 13.41
C GLN A 357 2.70 19.00 13.76
N MET A 358 2.96 18.02 12.89
CA MET A 358 4.00 17.00 13.09
C MET A 358 5.40 17.61 13.08
N VAL A 359 5.71 18.46 12.09
CA VAL A 359 6.99 19.18 12.00
C VAL A 359 7.22 20.07 13.24
N THR A 360 6.17 20.76 13.70
CA THR A 360 6.21 21.55 14.91
C THR A 360 6.51 20.69 16.14
N ALA A 361 5.86 19.53 16.25
CA ALA A 361 6.13 18.58 17.34
C ALA A 361 7.59 18.06 17.30
N LEU A 362 8.12 17.70 16.13
CA LEU A 362 9.53 17.29 15.95
C LEU A 362 10.49 18.41 16.41
N LYS A 363 10.24 19.65 16.04
CA LYS A 363 11.03 20.82 16.50
C LYS A 363 10.99 20.96 18.01
N HIS A 364 9.82 20.89 18.62
CA HIS A 364 9.66 21.03 20.08
C HIS A 364 10.36 19.89 20.86
N GLN A 365 10.39 18.68 20.29
CA GLN A 365 11.08 17.54 20.89
C GLN A 365 12.58 17.46 20.53
N GLN A 366 13.09 18.42 19.74
CA GLN A 366 14.50 18.44 19.25
C GLN A 366 14.84 17.18 18.45
N LEU A 367 13.88 16.68 17.69
CA LEU A 367 14.00 15.46 16.88
C LEU A 367 14.11 15.76 15.37
N LEU A 368 13.86 17.00 14.93
CA LEU A 368 13.78 17.31 13.51
C LEU A 368 15.08 16.97 12.77
N ASP A 369 16.24 17.32 13.33
CA ASP A 369 17.55 17.11 12.70
C ASP A 369 17.90 15.61 12.59
N SER A 370 17.36 14.77 13.48
CA SER A 370 17.56 13.32 13.46
C SER A 370 16.39 12.55 12.82
N THR A 371 15.47 13.24 12.13
CA THR A 371 14.31 12.62 11.47
C THR A 371 14.33 12.89 9.98
N ALA A 372 14.32 11.85 9.16
CA ALA A 372 13.99 11.96 7.74
C ALA A 372 12.47 11.97 7.59
N ILE A 373 11.94 12.94 6.86
CA ILE A 373 10.49 13.06 6.56
C ILE A 373 10.31 12.66 5.10
N ILE A 374 9.54 11.61 4.84
CA ILE A 374 9.20 11.12 3.50
C ILE A 374 7.70 11.29 3.30
N ILE A 375 7.31 12.01 2.26
CA ILE A 375 5.92 12.28 1.91
C ILE A 375 5.67 11.79 0.50
N THR A 376 4.70 10.90 0.34
CA THR A 376 4.32 10.31 -0.95
C THR A 376 2.85 9.89 -0.94
N ALA A 377 2.41 9.09 -1.92
CA ALA A 377 1.08 8.50 -1.97
C ALA A 377 1.15 7.02 -2.34
N LYS A 378 0.19 6.23 -1.88
CA LYS A 378 0.00 4.83 -2.29
C LYS A 378 -0.44 4.77 -3.76
N HIS A 379 -1.29 5.71 -4.18
CA HIS A 379 -1.86 5.82 -5.52
C HIS A 379 -2.20 7.28 -5.86
N GLY A 380 -2.33 7.57 -7.15
CA GLY A 380 -3.05 8.72 -7.67
C GLY A 380 -4.54 8.40 -7.85
N GLN A 381 -5.25 9.21 -8.61
CA GLN A 381 -6.65 8.98 -9.01
C GLN A 381 -6.94 9.57 -10.38
N SER A 382 -7.77 8.92 -11.17
CA SER A 382 -8.13 9.38 -12.51
C SER A 382 -9.64 9.48 -12.73
N PRO A 383 -10.10 10.33 -13.67
CA PRO A 383 -9.30 11.32 -14.40
C PRO A 383 -9.07 12.62 -13.61
N ILE A 384 -7.92 13.26 -13.77
CA ILE A 384 -7.68 14.64 -13.31
C ILE A 384 -8.63 15.58 -14.08
N ASP A 385 -8.70 15.45 -15.41
CA ASP A 385 -9.68 16.16 -16.23
C ASP A 385 -11.08 15.59 -16.05
N THR A 386 -11.84 16.10 -15.10
CA THR A 386 -13.20 15.64 -14.80
C THR A 386 -14.18 15.76 -15.96
N HIS A 387 -13.88 16.52 -17.04
CA HIS A 387 -14.67 16.53 -18.27
C HIS A 387 -14.54 15.23 -19.08
N ARG A 388 -13.53 14.44 -18.80
CA ARG A 388 -13.36 13.10 -19.41
C ARG A 388 -14.03 11.99 -18.63
N PHE A 389 -14.54 12.26 -17.42
CA PHE A 389 -15.18 11.24 -16.59
C PHE A 389 -16.35 10.59 -17.32
N PHE A 390 -16.24 9.30 -17.57
CA PHE A 390 -17.23 8.50 -18.26
C PHE A 390 -17.51 7.21 -17.46
N PRO A 391 -18.51 7.22 -16.57
CA PRO A 391 -18.81 6.06 -15.73
C PRO A 391 -19.48 4.93 -16.53
N ILE A 392 -19.07 3.68 -16.33
CA ILE A 392 -19.68 2.47 -16.87
C ILE A 392 -20.07 1.54 -15.72
N PRO A 393 -21.33 1.09 -15.59
CA PRO A 393 -22.47 1.31 -16.49
C PRO A 393 -23.12 2.69 -16.38
N GLY A 394 -22.60 3.58 -15.53
CA GLY A 394 -23.18 4.90 -15.26
C GLY A 394 -24.45 4.84 -14.40
N HIS A 395 -24.91 6.01 -13.98
CA HIS A 395 -25.99 6.17 -13.01
C HIS A 395 -27.33 5.58 -13.44
N SER A 396 -27.55 5.45 -14.72
CA SER A 396 -28.79 4.88 -15.30
C SER A 396 -28.58 3.51 -15.96
N GLY A 397 -27.37 2.96 -15.89
CA GLY A 397 -27.02 1.71 -16.57
C GLY A 397 -27.01 1.81 -18.10
N THR A 398 -26.86 3.02 -18.66
CA THR A 398 -27.01 3.26 -20.12
C THR A 398 -25.69 3.48 -20.85
N ASN A 399 -24.59 3.68 -20.14
CA ASN A 399 -23.29 4.01 -20.75
C ASN A 399 -22.51 2.78 -21.23
N GLY A 400 -22.98 1.59 -20.97
CA GLY A 400 -22.30 0.36 -21.32
C GLY A 400 -22.43 -0.72 -20.27
N MET A 401 -21.54 -1.70 -20.32
CA MET A 401 -21.44 -2.81 -19.35
C MET A 401 -19.99 -2.93 -18.88
N PRO A 402 -19.73 -3.16 -17.58
CA PRO A 402 -18.39 -3.46 -17.13
C PRO A 402 -17.90 -4.81 -17.66
N PRO A 403 -16.57 -5.03 -17.78
CA PRO A 403 -16.00 -6.28 -18.30
C PRO A 403 -16.48 -7.53 -17.56
N SER A 404 -16.65 -7.48 -16.24
CA SER A 404 -17.17 -8.60 -15.44
C SER A 404 -18.58 -9.00 -15.86
N ALA A 405 -19.43 -8.06 -16.22
CA ALA A 405 -20.79 -8.34 -16.69
C ALA A 405 -20.78 -9.03 -18.07
N VAL A 406 -19.85 -8.65 -18.96
CA VAL A 406 -19.66 -9.31 -20.26
C VAL A 406 -19.18 -10.75 -20.07
N LEU A 407 -18.31 -10.99 -19.11
CA LEU A 407 -17.70 -12.30 -18.85
C LEU A 407 -18.35 -13.10 -17.72
N ALA A 408 -19.51 -12.69 -17.19
CA ALA A 408 -20.12 -13.28 -16.00
C ALA A 408 -20.22 -14.83 -16.04
N ALA A 409 -20.46 -15.41 -17.21
CA ALA A 409 -20.54 -16.86 -17.38
C ALA A 409 -19.20 -17.59 -17.27
N LEU A 410 -18.09 -16.88 -17.38
CA LEU A 410 -16.73 -17.42 -17.34
C LEU A 410 -16.03 -17.15 -16.01
N LEU A 411 -16.62 -16.33 -15.12
CA LEU A 411 -16.05 -15.96 -13.85
C LEU A 411 -16.42 -16.95 -12.74
N PRO A 412 -15.58 -17.11 -11.69
CA PRO A 412 -15.96 -17.88 -10.51
C PRO A 412 -17.20 -17.29 -9.83
N ALA A 413 -18.07 -18.15 -9.28
CA ALA A 413 -19.29 -17.71 -8.62
C ALA A 413 -19.03 -16.75 -7.45
N SER A 414 -17.93 -16.95 -6.70
CA SER A 414 -17.51 -16.05 -5.62
C SER A 414 -17.14 -14.64 -6.11
N ALA A 415 -16.66 -14.53 -7.34
CA ALA A 415 -16.30 -13.26 -7.95
C ALA A 415 -17.51 -12.47 -8.51
N THR A 416 -18.66 -13.12 -8.63
CA THR A 416 -19.91 -12.49 -9.11
C THR A 416 -20.89 -12.18 -7.97
N SER A 417 -20.57 -12.57 -6.73
CA SER A 417 -21.49 -12.48 -5.60
C SER A 417 -21.21 -11.24 -4.74
N GLY A 418 -21.47 -10.06 -5.23
CA GLY A 418 -21.65 -8.90 -4.38
C GLY A 418 -20.62 -7.79 -4.47
N LEU A 419 -19.32 -8.06 -4.47
CA LEU A 419 -18.31 -7.01 -4.52
C LEU A 419 -17.96 -6.58 -5.94
N GLY A 420 -18.31 -7.38 -6.92
CA GLY A 420 -17.66 -7.29 -8.22
C GLY A 420 -16.16 -7.57 -8.05
N LEU A 421 -15.52 -8.08 -9.04
CA LEU A 421 -14.06 -8.12 -9.05
C LEU A 421 -13.53 -6.69 -9.08
N ALA A 422 -12.24 -6.52 -8.78
CA ALA A 422 -11.52 -5.26 -8.86
C ALA A 422 -11.83 -4.50 -10.17
N GLU A 423 -12.86 -3.69 -10.14
CA GLU A 423 -13.35 -2.89 -11.26
C GLU A 423 -13.56 -1.45 -10.79
N ASP A 424 -12.54 -0.62 -11.03
CA ASP A 424 -12.54 0.83 -10.82
C ASP A 424 -11.98 1.52 -12.07
N ASP A 425 -10.71 1.92 -12.09
CA ASP A 425 -10.05 2.47 -13.28
C ASP A 425 -9.46 1.39 -14.20
N ILE A 426 -9.53 0.15 -13.77
CA ILE A 426 -9.27 -1.06 -14.58
C ILE A 426 -10.27 -2.14 -14.20
N SER A 427 -10.26 -3.25 -14.94
CA SER A 427 -10.92 -4.48 -14.52
C SER A 427 -9.90 -5.61 -14.48
N GLN A 428 -9.76 -6.26 -13.34
CA GLN A 428 -8.94 -7.45 -13.16
C GLN A 428 -9.85 -8.68 -13.10
N LEU A 429 -9.59 -9.66 -13.95
CA LEU A 429 -10.50 -10.78 -14.19
C LEU A 429 -9.77 -12.11 -13.99
N TRP A 430 -10.27 -12.93 -13.09
CA TRP A 430 -9.85 -14.30 -12.84
C TRP A 430 -10.90 -15.25 -13.39
N LEU A 431 -10.55 -16.05 -14.39
CA LEU A 431 -11.47 -16.99 -15.01
C LEU A 431 -11.58 -18.29 -14.19
N THR A 432 -12.75 -18.90 -14.18
CA THR A 432 -12.97 -20.24 -13.61
C THR A 432 -12.05 -21.26 -14.27
N ASN A 433 -11.86 -21.14 -15.59
CA ASN A 433 -10.93 -21.94 -16.36
C ASN A 433 -10.05 -21.02 -17.21
N SER A 434 -8.76 -20.92 -16.87
CA SER A 434 -7.83 -20.05 -17.61
C SER A 434 -7.61 -20.47 -19.07
N ASN A 435 -8.02 -21.68 -19.48
CA ASN A 435 -8.00 -22.06 -20.90
C ASN A 435 -9.02 -21.26 -21.73
N ASP A 436 -9.98 -20.61 -21.08
CA ASP A 436 -10.98 -19.78 -21.73
C ASP A 436 -10.50 -18.34 -21.97
N THR A 437 -9.25 -18.01 -21.63
CA THR A 437 -8.69 -16.65 -21.78
C THR A 437 -8.86 -16.10 -23.19
N ALA A 438 -8.52 -16.89 -24.23
CA ALA A 438 -8.69 -16.44 -25.62
C ALA A 438 -10.16 -16.16 -25.98
N THR A 439 -11.10 -16.97 -25.49
CA THR A 439 -12.53 -16.76 -25.68
C THR A 439 -12.99 -15.50 -24.96
N ALA A 440 -12.55 -15.31 -23.72
CA ALA A 440 -12.89 -14.13 -22.93
C ALA A 440 -12.36 -12.84 -23.57
N VAL A 441 -11.12 -12.85 -24.07
CA VAL A 441 -10.53 -11.72 -24.80
C VAL A 441 -11.37 -11.38 -26.03
N SER A 442 -11.73 -12.36 -26.86
CA SER A 442 -12.59 -12.13 -28.03
C SER A 442 -13.96 -11.56 -27.64
N MET A 443 -14.56 -12.03 -26.54
CA MET A 443 -15.84 -11.47 -26.05
C MET A 443 -15.69 -10.01 -25.63
N LEU A 444 -14.58 -9.64 -24.98
CA LEU A 444 -14.30 -8.25 -24.60
C LEU A 444 -14.05 -7.37 -25.82
N GLU A 445 -13.29 -7.85 -26.80
CA GLU A 445 -13.03 -7.14 -28.06
C GLU A 445 -14.33 -6.91 -28.85
N ASP A 446 -15.18 -7.92 -28.99
CA ASP A 446 -16.49 -7.83 -29.65
C ASP A 446 -17.44 -6.82 -28.95
N ASN A 447 -17.26 -6.61 -27.64
CA ASN A 447 -17.99 -5.65 -26.84
C ASN A 447 -17.18 -4.39 -26.50
N GLY A 448 -16.08 -4.11 -27.21
CA GLY A 448 -15.14 -3.07 -26.89
C GLY A 448 -15.73 -1.68 -26.65
N THR A 449 -16.75 -1.29 -27.41
CA THR A 449 -17.47 -0.03 -27.20
C THR A 449 -18.26 -0.04 -25.90
N ALA A 450 -18.91 -1.15 -25.56
CA ALA A 450 -19.72 -1.26 -24.36
C ALA A 450 -18.87 -1.26 -23.08
N VAL A 451 -17.66 -1.85 -23.11
CA VAL A 451 -16.74 -1.88 -21.98
C VAL A 451 -15.80 -0.67 -21.93
N GLY A 452 -15.89 0.24 -22.90
CA GLY A 452 -14.98 1.39 -22.97
C GLY A 452 -13.51 0.99 -23.18
N LEU A 453 -13.27 -0.06 -23.97
CA LEU A 453 -12.00 -0.74 -24.14
C LEU A 453 -10.90 0.18 -24.67
N GLY A 454 -9.78 0.28 -23.93
CA GLY A 454 -8.53 0.85 -24.39
C GLY A 454 -7.52 -0.24 -24.78
N GLN A 455 -7.18 -1.11 -23.83
CA GLN A 455 -6.23 -2.21 -24.03
C GLN A 455 -6.61 -3.42 -23.18
N ILE A 456 -6.29 -4.61 -23.67
CA ILE A 456 -6.38 -5.84 -22.87
C ILE A 456 -4.97 -6.40 -22.65
N LEU A 457 -4.64 -6.69 -21.40
CA LEU A 457 -3.42 -7.36 -21.01
C LEU A 457 -3.74 -8.79 -20.61
N TYR A 458 -3.07 -9.77 -21.22
CA TYR A 458 -3.22 -11.19 -20.92
C TYR A 458 -1.97 -11.98 -21.36
N GLY A 459 -1.79 -13.19 -20.85
CA GLY A 459 -0.68 -14.06 -21.22
C GLY A 459 0.70 -13.38 -21.08
N ALA A 460 1.45 -13.30 -22.17
CA ALA A 460 2.81 -12.75 -22.18
C ALA A 460 2.88 -11.26 -21.75
N SER A 461 1.84 -10.46 -21.99
CA SER A 461 1.82 -9.05 -21.58
C SER A 461 1.73 -8.91 -20.06
N LEU A 462 0.95 -9.76 -19.37
CA LEU A 462 0.92 -9.81 -17.91
C LEU A 462 2.27 -10.26 -17.34
N THR A 463 2.89 -11.28 -17.94
CA THR A 463 4.22 -11.74 -17.55
C THR A 463 5.24 -10.59 -17.66
N THR A 464 5.18 -9.79 -18.71
CA THR A 464 6.10 -8.65 -18.89
C THR A 464 5.88 -7.57 -17.84
N ILE A 465 4.63 -7.25 -17.49
CA ILE A 465 4.31 -6.19 -16.52
C ILE A 465 4.65 -6.61 -15.08
N PHE A 466 4.34 -7.85 -14.72
CA PHE A 466 4.58 -8.36 -13.37
C PHE A 466 5.88 -9.17 -13.24
N ASN A 467 6.73 -9.16 -14.27
CA ASN A 467 8.02 -9.81 -14.29
C ASN A 467 9.10 -8.79 -14.63
N PRO A 468 9.69 -8.10 -13.64
CA PRO A 468 10.80 -7.21 -13.89
C PRO A 468 11.92 -7.91 -14.68
N PRO A 469 12.61 -7.22 -15.62
CA PRO A 469 13.70 -7.82 -16.37
C PRO A 469 14.78 -8.36 -15.44
N GLY A 470 15.10 -9.64 -15.55
CA GLY A 470 16.17 -10.29 -14.80
C GLY A 470 15.72 -11.10 -13.58
N VAL A 471 14.46 -11.00 -13.17
CA VAL A 471 13.93 -11.89 -12.14
C VAL A 471 13.58 -13.24 -12.80
N PRO A 472 14.23 -14.35 -12.42
CA PRO A 472 13.86 -15.67 -12.92
C PRO A 472 12.40 -15.96 -12.55
N ASN A 473 11.68 -16.69 -13.41
CA ASN A 473 10.44 -17.34 -12.99
C ASN A 473 10.79 -18.28 -11.84
N VAL A 474 10.69 -17.81 -10.59
CA VAL A 474 10.95 -18.64 -9.43
C VAL A 474 9.80 -19.62 -9.33
N PRO A 475 10.03 -20.93 -9.44
CA PRO A 475 9.03 -21.90 -9.09
C PRO A 475 8.75 -21.74 -7.59
N GLY A 476 7.56 -21.24 -7.25
CA GLY A 476 7.06 -21.37 -5.89
C GLY A 476 7.01 -22.87 -5.50
N PRO A 477 6.97 -23.20 -4.22
CA PRO A 477 6.97 -24.58 -3.74
C PRO A 477 5.79 -25.43 -4.22
N CYS A 478 4.88 -24.85 -5.00
CA CYS A 478 3.75 -25.53 -5.65
C CYS A 478 3.63 -25.17 -7.12
N CYS A 479 3.62 -26.16 -7.90
CA CYS A 479 3.18 -26.51 -9.27
C CYS A 479 2.20 -25.56 -10.01
N TRP A 480 2.00 -24.33 -9.61
CA TRP A 480 0.92 -23.43 -10.12
C TRP A 480 1.44 -22.27 -10.96
N LEU A 481 2.67 -22.36 -11.47
CA LEU A 481 3.19 -21.38 -12.42
C LEU A 481 2.49 -21.56 -13.77
N ARG A 482 1.41 -20.82 -13.94
CA ARG A 482 0.84 -20.54 -15.25
C ARG A 482 1.68 -19.48 -15.98
N GLU A 483 1.57 -19.38 -17.29
CA GLU A 483 1.96 -18.19 -18.03
C GLU A 483 1.31 -16.99 -17.34
N GLY A 484 2.08 -16.04 -16.83
CA GLY A 484 1.60 -15.01 -15.91
C GLY A 484 1.99 -15.24 -14.45
N GLY A 485 2.40 -16.42 -14.08
CA GLY A 485 3.37 -16.78 -13.05
C GLY A 485 2.86 -17.06 -11.65
N GLU A 486 1.64 -16.71 -11.22
CA GLU A 486 1.33 -16.70 -9.80
C GLU A 486 -0.18 -16.94 -9.57
N PRO A 487 -0.60 -17.74 -8.55
CA PRO A 487 -2.01 -18.09 -8.33
C PRO A 487 -2.97 -16.91 -8.16
N ARG A 488 -2.45 -15.77 -7.71
CA ARG A 488 -3.21 -14.53 -7.49
C ARG A 488 -3.21 -13.60 -8.69
N THR A 489 -2.34 -13.86 -9.69
CA THR A 489 -2.32 -13.04 -10.92
C THR A 489 -3.63 -13.23 -11.68
N PRO A 490 -4.31 -12.15 -12.13
CA PRO A 490 -5.48 -12.23 -12.97
C PRO A 490 -5.16 -12.90 -14.32
N ASP A 491 -6.14 -13.50 -14.96
CA ASP A 491 -6.00 -14.00 -16.33
C ASP A 491 -6.01 -12.86 -17.36
N ILE A 492 -6.77 -11.81 -17.05
CA ILE A 492 -6.97 -10.64 -17.92
C ILE A 492 -7.00 -9.38 -17.08
N ILE A 493 -6.36 -8.32 -17.58
CA ILE A 493 -6.59 -6.95 -17.10
C ILE A 493 -7.10 -6.12 -18.27
N VAL A 494 -8.25 -5.49 -18.10
CA VAL A 494 -8.80 -4.53 -19.05
C VAL A 494 -8.39 -3.13 -18.61
N LEU A 495 -7.65 -2.45 -19.47
CA LEU A 495 -7.34 -1.03 -19.34
C LEU A 495 -8.35 -0.26 -20.18
N PRO A 496 -9.27 0.51 -19.59
CA PRO A 496 -10.25 1.27 -20.37
C PRO A 496 -9.62 2.48 -21.05
N ASN A 497 -10.40 3.16 -21.89
CA ASN A 497 -10.03 4.46 -22.44
C ASN A 497 -9.93 5.50 -21.32
N VAL A 498 -9.10 6.51 -21.54
CA VAL A 498 -8.89 7.61 -20.57
C VAL A 498 -10.20 8.24 -20.13
N GLY A 499 -10.42 8.28 -18.83
CA GLY A 499 -11.61 8.83 -18.20
C GLY A 499 -12.74 7.85 -17.98
N VAL A 500 -12.69 6.64 -18.52
CA VAL A 500 -13.67 5.58 -18.20
C VAL A 500 -13.36 5.06 -16.80
N VAL A 501 -14.41 5.02 -15.97
CA VAL A 501 -14.39 4.45 -14.62
C VAL A 501 -15.53 3.45 -14.48
N TYR A 502 -15.24 2.26 -14.01
CA TYR A 502 -16.25 1.21 -13.81
C TYR A 502 -17.04 1.45 -12.53
N THR A 503 -18.02 2.33 -12.59
CA THR A 503 -18.84 2.71 -11.44
C THR A 503 -20.28 3.05 -11.82
N GLY A 504 -21.23 2.68 -10.97
CA GLY A 504 -22.60 3.14 -10.99
C GLY A 504 -22.91 4.25 -9.97
N SER A 505 -21.91 4.69 -9.20
CA SER A 505 -22.08 5.67 -8.14
C SER A 505 -22.37 7.08 -8.69
N THR A 506 -23.37 7.75 -8.11
CA THR A 506 -23.67 9.18 -8.40
C THR A 506 -22.84 10.14 -7.55
N LYS A 507 -22.04 9.62 -6.62
CA LYS A 507 -21.27 10.41 -5.66
C LYS A 507 -19.78 10.48 -6.01
N LYS A 508 -19.37 9.82 -7.10
CA LYS A 508 -17.97 9.74 -7.53
C LYS A 508 -17.77 10.38 -8.90
N GLN A 509 -16.61 10.97 -9.12
CA GLN A 509 -16.17 11.54 -10.41
C GLN A 509 -14.73 11.17 -10.78
N SER A 510 -14.08 10.36 -9.99
CA SER A 510 -12.78 9.73 -10.23
C SER A 510 -12.66 8.49 -9.37
N GLU A 511 -11.76 7.60 -9.70
CA GLU A 511 -11.33 6.44 -8.92
C GLU A 511 -9.83 6.20 -9.08
N HIS A 512 -9.34 5.18 -8.42
CA HIS A 512 -7.94 4.73 -8.49
C HIS A 512 -7.87 3.27 -8.98
N GLY A 513 -6.69 2.73 -9.04
CA GLY A 513 -6.45 1.34 -9.44
C GLY A 513 -5.92 1.20 -10.85
N GLY A 514 -5.89 2.29 -11.61
CA GLY A 514 -5.49 2.30 -13.01
C GLY A 514 -3.98 2.22 -13.26
N PHE A 515 -3.64 2.29 -14.56
CA PHE A 515 -2.27 2.32 -15.06
C PHE A 515 -1.95 3.65 -15.74
N ALA A 516 -2.92 4.55 -15.83
CA ALA A 516 -2.76 5.84 -16.47
C ALA A 516 -1.76 6.73 -15.70
N TRP A 517 -1.31 7.80 -16.36
CA TRP A 517 -0.43 8.77 -15.71
C TRP A 517 -1.09 9.39 -14.49
N ASP A 518 -2.37 9.73 -14.58
CA ASP A 518 -3.14 10.29 -13.48
C ASP A 518 -3.21 9.34 -12.27
N ASP A 519 -3.30 8.03 -12.51
CA ASP A 519 -3.28 7.05 -11.43
C ASP A 519 -1.91 6.88 -10.78
N THR A 520 -0.84 6.98 -11.57
CA THR A 520 0.48 6.49 -11.15
C THR A 520 1.48 7.58 -10.80
N ASN A 521 1.32 8.81 -11.34
CA ASN A 521 2.25 9.90 -11.05
C ASN A 521 1.91 10.60 -9.74
N VAL A 522 2.55 10.19 -8.67
CA VAL A 522 2.32 10.66 -7.31
C VAL A 522 3.44 11.58 -6.82
N MET A 523 3.13 12.43 -5.83
CA MET A 523 4.16 13.23 -5.20
C MET A 523 5.18 12.35 -4.46
N LEU A 524 6.44 12.79 -4.46
CA LEU A 524 7.47 12.25 -3.57
C LEU A 524 8.42 13.36 -3.15
N LEU A 525 8.52 13.56 -1.85
CA LEU A 525 9.38 14.52 -1.19
C LEU A 525 10.12 13.85 -0.04
N VAL A 526 11.45 14.02 0.02
CA VAL A 526 12.28 13.56 1.14
C VAL A 526 12.97 14.77 1.74
N SER A 527 12.74 15.05 3.02
CA SER A 527 13.22 16.25 3.70
C SER A 527 13.91 15.94 5.03
N ASN A 528 15.01 16.60 5.25
CA ASN A 528 15.71 16.72 6.54
C ASN A 528 16.59 17.97 6.49
N PRO A 529 16.83 18.70 7.60
CA PRO A 529 17.63 19.93 7.59
C PRO A 529 19.04 19.81 6.97
N ASP A 530 19.63 18.61 7.00
CA ASP A 530 20.96 18.35 6.45
C ASP A 530 20.94 17.97 4.95
N ILE A 531 19.76 17.83 4.35
CA ILE A 531 19.59 17.55 2.92
C ILE A 531 19.64 18.87 2.13
N ARG A 532 20.52 18.94 1.12
CA ARG A 532 20.55 20.08 0.21
C ARG A 532 19.35 20.03 -0.74
N PRO A 533 18.58 21.12 -0.85
CA PRO A 533 17.38 21.14 -1.70
C PRO A 533 17.74 20.96 -3.17
N ARG A 534 17.09 19.99 -3.81
CA ARG A 534 17.20 19.70 -5.25
C ARG A 534 15.90 19.16 -5.79
N THR A 535 15.65 19.39 -7.07
CA THR A 535 14.59 18.72 -7.82
C THR A 535 15.21 17.62 -8.68
N ILE A 536 14.70 16.41 -8.53
CA ILE A 536 15.15 15.21 -9.24
C ILE A 536 14.14 14.90 -10.36
N HIS A 537 14.63 14.90 -11.60
CA HIS A 537 13.83 14.68 -12.80
C HIS A 537 13.98 13.26 -13.38
N SER A 538 14.86 12.42 -12.81
CA SER A 538 14.92 11.01 -13.18
C SER A 538 13.65 10.29 -12.75
N PHE A 539 13.29 9.25 -13.49
CA PHE A 539 12.21 8.35 -13.13
C PHE A 539 12.57 7.59 -11.85
N VAL A 540 11.63 7.54 -10.91
CA VAL A 540 11.72 6.78 -9.66
C VAL A 540 10.39 6.08 -9.39
N GLU A 541 10.46 5.04 -8.58
CA GLU A 541 9.29 4.27 -8.14
C GLU A 541 9.10 4.39 -6.63
N THR A 542 7.85 4.38 -6.17
CA THR A 542 7.55 4.40 -4.73
C THR A 542 8.14 3.19 -3.99
N ALA A 543 8.37 2.07 -4.69
CA ALA A 543 9.09 0.92 -4.15
C ALA A 543 10.50 1.27 -3.63
N GLN A 544 11.16 2.28 -4.21
CA GLN A 544 12.48 2.74 -3.76
C GLN A 544 12.47 3.38 -2.37
N VAL A 545 11.29 3.70 -1.82
CA VAL A 545 11.14 4.27 -0.48
C VAL A 545 11.57 3.28 0.60
N ALA A 546 11.20 2.00 0.49
CA ALA A 546 11.55 0.98 1.48
C ALA A 546 13.07 0.82 1.69
N PRO A 547 13.89 0.53 0.65
CA PRO A 547 15.34 0.44 0.81
C PRO A 547 15.96 1.77 1.28
N THR A 548 15.40 2.91 0.86
CA THR A 548 15.86 4.24 1.30
C THR A 548 15.64 4.45 2.81
N ILE A 549 14.53 3.99 3.38
CA ILE A 549 14.26 4.05 4.82
C ILE A 549 15.30 3.22 5.59
N LEU A 550 15.60 2.02 5.13
CA LEU A 550 16.61 1.19 5.79
C LEU A 550 18.01 1.83 5.74
N GLU A 551 18.39 2.37 4.59
CA GLU A 551 19.67 3.08 4.43
C GLU A 551 19.76 4.30 5.37
N PHE A 552 18.72 5.12 5.49
CA PHE A 552 18.67 6.23 6.47
C PHE A 552 18.89 5.75 7.91
N LEU A 553 18.34 4.61 8.25
CA LEU A 553 18.46 4.02 9.60
C LEU A 553 19.76 3.22 9.79
N GLY A 554 20.66 3.17 8.81
CA GLY A 554 21.89 2.41 8.85
C GLY A 554 21.67 0.89 8.90
N LEU A 555 20.57 0.43 8.31
CA LEU A 555 20.22 -0.98 8.14
C LEU A 555 20.45 -1.39 6.69
N ASP A 556 20.68 -2.69 6.48
CA ASP A 556 20.94 -3.23 5.16
C ASP A 556 19.66 -3.26 4.32
N PRO A 557 19.57 -2.54 3.18
CA PRO A 557 18.44 -2.62 2.26
C PRO A 557 18.16 -4.03 1.73
N ASP A 558 19.20 -4.86 1.54
CA ASP A 558 19.09 -6.24 1.09
C ASP A 558 18.48 -7.18 2.15
N ALA A 559 18.23 -6.69 3.37
CA ALA A 559 17.42 -7.40 4.36
C ALA A 559 15.94 -7.52 3.94
N LEU A 560 15.47 -6.69 2.98
CA LEU A 560 14.16 -6.84 2.37
C LEU A 560 14.18 -7.90 1.26
N ASP A 561 13.32 -8.90 1.39
CA ASP A 561 13.22 -10.01 0.43
C ASP A 561 12.92 -9.50 -0.99
N ALA A 562 11.96 -8.59 -1.12
CA ALA A 562 11.56 -8.03 -2.39
C ALA A 562 12.66 -7.17 -3.04
N VAL A 563 13.38 -6.38 -2.25
CA VAL A 563 14.54 -5.60 -2.73
C VAL A 563 15.62 -6.52 -3.29
N ARG A 564 15.91 -7.62 -2.57
CA ARG A 564 16.90 -8.60 -3.03
C ARG A 564 16.48 -9.33 -4.30
N GLU A 565 15.18 -9.62 -4.44
CA GLU A 565 14.64 -10.31 -5.61
C GLU A 565 14.56 -9.41 -6.85
N GLU A 566 14.14 -8.17 -6.69
CA GLU A 566 13.89 -7.24 -7.79
C GLU A 566 15.07 -6.28 -8.06
N GLY A 567 16.02 -6.17 -7.13
CA GLY A 567 17.15 -5.26 -7.24
C GLY A 567 16.73 -3.79 -7.10
N THR A 568 15.71 -3.50 -6.30
CA THR A 568 15.16 -2.15 -6.12
C THR A 568 16.20 -1.24 -5.45
N PRO A 569 16.68 -0.17 -6.11
CA PRO A 569 17.71 0.69 -5.55
C PRO A 569 17.11 1.70 -4.55
N VAL A 570 17.96 2.33 -3.77
CA VAL A 570 17.58 3.52 -2.98
C VAL A 570 17.25 4.70 -3.90
N LEU A 571 16.51 5.67 -3.39
CA LEU A 571 16.21 6.91 -4.11
C LEU A 571 17.49 7.67 -4.46
N PRO A 572 17.65 8.13 -5.71
CA PRO A 572 18.86 8.84 -6.16
C PRO A 572 18.99 10.20 -5.48
N GLY A 573 20.23 10.64 -5.28
CA GLY A 573 20.58 11.98 -4.82
C GLY A 573 20.60 12.17 -3.29
N LEU A 574 20.31 11.13 -2.49
CA LEU A 574 20.28 11.23 -1.02
C LEU A 574 21.60 10.87 -0.35
N PHE A 575 22.30 9.86 -0.88
CA PHE A 575 23.47 9.25 -0.25
C PHE A 575 24.77 9.46 -1.05
N GLU A 576 24.71 10.20 -2.17
CA GLU A 576 25.88 10.50 -2.97
C GLU A 576 26.80 11.45 -2.23
N SER A 577 28.07 11.08 -2.05
CA SER A 577 29.11 11.99 -1.58
C SER A 577 29.36 13.07 -2.65
N ASP A 578 29.54 14.32 -2.23
CA ASP A 578 29.84 15.50 -3.07
C ASP A 578 31.20 15.36 -3.83
N HIS A 579 31.40 14.26 -4.55
CA HIS A 579 32.57 14.03 -5.40
C HIS A 579 32.13 13.93 -6.86
N GLU A 580 31.69 15.06 -7.44
CA GLU A 580 31.86 15.41 -8.85
C GLU A 580 32.29 16.88 -8.98
#